data_542340545bb0f6938f62cfafec672ea6
#
_entry.id   542340545bb0f6938f62cfafec672ea6
#
_cell.length_a   1.000
_cell.length_b   1.000
_cell.length_c   1.000
_cell.angle_alpha   90.00
_cell.angle_beta   90.00
_cell.angle_gamma   90.00
#
_symmetry.space_group_name_H-M   'P 1'
#
loop_
_entity.id
_entity.type
_entity.pdbx_description
1 polymer ?
#
loop_
_entity_poly.entity_id
_entity_poly.type
_entity_poly.pdbx_seq_one_letter_code
_entity_poly.pdbx_strand_id
1 'polypeptide(L)'
;MTENRIPRSSENDYTDEMAKVRRDFIKEKTGADLHHTGQYSIDTDVLPGNIENFVGIVQMPVGIAGPVKINGEHAQGSFYVPLATTEGTLVASYSRGMRVINECGGVKTTVVEGFMQRAPAFIFKDARDARDFGQWVDDNFEAIKAVAETTSSIAKLKFIHQWSVSKTRYLRFNYTTGDAAGQNMVGKATLAACEWIKANYPTPCMYLLS
;
A
#
# COMPACT_ATOMS: atom_id res chain seq x y z
N MET A 1 32.54 -15.56 -9.63
CA MET A 1 31.49 -15.19 -8.64
C MET A 1 30.16 -14.77 -9.30
N THR A 2 29.95 -15.00 -10.56
CA THR A 2 28.69 -14.69 -11.30
C THR A 2 27.70 -15.84 -11.37
N GLU A 3 28.11 -17.04 -11.02
CA GLU A 3 27.38 -18.29 -11.23
C GLU A 3 26.07 -18.48 -10.42
N ASN A 4 25.87 -17.69 -9.35
CA ASN A 4 24.70 -17.77 -8.46
C ASN A 4 23.81 -16.51 -8.47
N ARG A 5 24.01 -15.60 -9.40
CA ARG A 5 23.14 -14.42 -9.50
C ARG A 5 21.97 -14.70 -10.42
N ILE A 6 20.79 -14.25 -10.00
CA ILE A 6 19.58 -14.31 -10.84
C ILE A 6 19.87 -13.56 -12.16
N PRO A 7 19.60 -14.16 -13.32
CA PRO A 7 19.78 -13.52 -14.61
C PRO A 7 19.00 -12.22 -14.75
N ARG A 8 19.62 -11.17 -15.27
CA ARG A 8 19.03 -9.85 -15.50
C ARG A 8 19.42 -9.31 -16.87
N SER A 9 18.54 -8.49 -17.44
CA SER A 9 18.80 -7.75 -18.66
C SER A 9 18.50 -6.25 -18.42
N SER A 10 19.33 -5.36 -18.92
CA SER A 10 19.08 -3.92 -18.86
C SER A 10 18.02 -3.45 -19.87
N GLU A 11 17.77 -4.25 -20.90
CA GLU A 11 16.89 -3.88 -22.02
C GLU A 11 15.57 -4.65 -22.03
N ASN A 12 15.63 -5.96 -21.67
CA ASN A 12 14.53 -6.91 -21.87
C ASN A 12 14.17 -7.67 -20.57
N ASP A 13 14.21 -7.00 -19.41
CA ASP A 13 14.14 -7.68 -18.11
C ASP A 13 12.76 -8.32 -17.82
N TYR A 14 11.72 -7.89 -18.54
CA TYR A 14 10.33 -8.33 -18.32
C TYR A 14 9.77 -9.18 -19.47
N THR A 15 10.51 -9.49 -20.50
CA THR A 15 10.04 -10.31 -21.61
C THR A 15 9.83 -11.77 -21.23
N ASP A 16 8.99 -12.48 -21.99
CA ASP A 16 8.74 -13.91 -21.80
C ASP A 16 10.00 -14.75 -21.92
N GLU A 17 10.91 -14.36 -22.82
CA GLU A 17 12.21 -15.00 -23.01
C GLU A 17 13.05 -14.86 -21.74
N MET A 18 13.12 -13.66 -21.16
CA MET A 18 13.88 -13.44 -19.93
C MET A 18 13.26 -14.14 -18.74
N ALA A 19 11.94 -14.18 -18.64
CA ALA A 19 11.23 -14.98 -17.64
C ALA A 19 11.53 -16.47 -17.78
N LYS A 20 11.63 -16.98 -19.03
CA LYS A 20 12.05 -18.36 -19.30
C LYS A 20 13.50 -18.63 -18.88
N VAL A 21 14.43 -17.74 -19.18
CA VAL A 21 15.84 -17.85 -18.75
C VAL A 21 15.93 -17.96 -17.23
N ARG A 22 15.14 -17.20 -16.48
CA ARG A 22 15.07 -17.31 -15.02
C ARG A 22 14.46 -18.61 -14.54
N ARG A 23 13.41 -19.12 -15.17
CA ARG A 23 12.85 -20.45 -14.83
C ARG A 23 13.86 -21.56 -15.07
N ASP A 24 14.57 -21.53 -16.19
CA ASP A 24 15.60 -22.52 -16.52
C ASP A 24 16.76 -22.44 -15.50
N PHE A 25 17.19 -21.24 -15.11
CA PHE A 25 18.18 -21.03 -14.04
C PHE A 25 17.71 -21.60 -12.70
N ILE A 26 16.46 -21.36 -12.29
CA ILE A 26 15.92 -21.91 -11.04
C ILE A 26 15.89 -23.45 -11.12
N LYS A 27 15.44 -24.01 -12.23
CA LYS A 27 15.41 -25.46 -12.45
C LYS A 27 16.81 -26.08 -12.35
N GLU A 28 17.82 -25.45 -12.96
CA GLU A 28 19.21 -25.90 -12.86
C GLU A 28 19.73 -25.88 -11.43
N LYS A 29 19.45 -24.79 -10.68
CA LYS A 29 20.00 -24.62 -9.32
C LYS A 29 19.26 -25.39 -8.23
N THR A 30 17.96 -25.65 -8.41
CA THR A 30 17.11 -26.19 -7.34
C THR A 30 16.41 -27.50 -7.72
N GLY A 31 16.37 -27.88 -8.98
CA GLY A 31 15.57 -28.98 -9.49
C GLY A 31 14.06 -28.71 -9.56
N ALA A 32 13.60 -27.49 -9.19
CA ALA A 32 12.19 -27.15 -9.18
C ALA A 32 11.62 -27.08 -10.60
N ASP A 33 10.45 -27.67 -10.81
CA ASP A 33 9.69 -27.54 -12.05
C ASP A 33 8.69 -26.39 -11.95
N LEU A 34 8.90 -25.35 -12.74
CA LEU A 34 8.06 -24.16 -12.81
C LEU A 34 7.12 -24.15 -14.04
N HIS A 35 6.72 -25.35 -14.51
CA HIS A 35 5.88 -25.47 -15.70
C HIS A 35 4.59 -24.64 -15.62
N HIS A 36 3.84 -24.77 -14.53
CA HIS A 36 2.58 -24.02 -14.35
C HIS A 36 2.80 -22.51 -14.16
N THR A 37 3.90 -22.11 -13.53
CA THR A 37 4.27 -20.69 -13.35
C THR A 37 4.56 -20.02 -14.69
N GLY A 38 5.03 -20.77 -15.69
CA GLY A 38 5.30 -20.29 -17.04
C GLY A 38 4.09 -20.21 -17.95
N GLN A 39 2.90 -20.59 -17.50
CA GLN A 39 1.66 -20.52 -18.27
C GLN A 39 0.78 -19.38 -17.77
N TYR A 40 0.80 -18.25 -18.42
CA TYR A 40 0.02 -17.07 -18.04
C TYR A 40 -0.44 -16.30 -19.29
N SER A 41 -1.45 -15.44 -19.10
CA SER A 41 -2.08 -14.66 -20.16
C SER A 41 -1.94 -13.15 -19.97
N ILE A 42 -1.20 -12.69 -18.97
CA ILE A 42 -0.99 -11.25 -18.78
C ILE A 42 0.02 -10.73 -19.81
N ASP A 43 -0.15 -9.49 -20.21
CA ASP A 43 0.84 -8.75 -20.98
C ASP A 43 2.01 -8.36 -20.08
N THR A 44 3.21 -8.78 -20.43
CA THR A 44 4.42 -8.50 -19.63
C THR A 44 4.83 -7.03 -19.65
N ASP A 45 4.33 -6.23 -20.58
CA ASP A 45 4.59 -4.80 -20.66
C ASP A 45 3.98 -4.02 -19.46
N VAL A 46 3.03 -4.60 -18.74
CA VAL A 46 2.45 -3.98 -17.53
C VAL A 46 3.27 -4.23 -16.25
N LEU A 47 4.31 -5.06 -16.31
CA LEU A 47 5.08 -5.49 -15.12
C LEU A 47 6.15 -4.51 -14.65
N PRO A 48 6.78 -3.68 -15.51
CA PRO A 48 7.80 -2.75 -15.07
C PRO A 48 7.34 -1.88 -13.90
N GLY A 49 8.13 -1.86 -12.80
CA GLY A 49 7.81 -1.14 -11.57
C GLY A 49 6.85 -1.86 -10.60
N ASN A 50 6.27 -3.00 -10.98
CA ASN A 50 5.36 -3.77 -10.14
C ASN A 50 6.02 -5.02 -9.54
N ILE A 51 7.00 -5.61 -10.22
CA ILE A 51 7.74 -6.79 -9.75
C ILE A 51 9.15 -6.80 -10.36
N GLU A 52 10.12 -7.30 -9.63
CA GLU A 52 11.48 -7.51 -10.10
C GLU A 52 11.74 -8.99 -10.36
N ASN A 53 12.68 -9.30 -11.29
CA ASN A 53 13.10 -10.65 -11.61
C ASN A 53 11.93 -11.59 -11.97
N PHE A 54 10.99 -11.10 -12.75
CA PHE A 54 9.78 -11.84 -13.10
C PHE A 54 10.10 -13.23 -13.68
N VAL A 55 9.45 -14.26 -13.18
CA VAL A 55 9.60 -15.66 -13.60
C VAL A 55 8.30 -16.26 -14.13
N GLY A 56 7.16 -15.63 -13.86
CA GLY A 56 5.83 -16.11 -14.23
C GLY A 56 4.79 -15.79 -13.18
N ILE A 57 3.62 -16.43 -13.28
CA ILE A 57 2.42 -16.15 -12.48
C ILE A 57 2.03 -17.37 -11.65
N VAL A 58 1.59 -17.11 -10.42
CA VAL A 58 0.88 -18.11 -9.61
C VAL A 58 -0.62 -18.01 -9.94
N GLN A 59 -1.21 -19.14 -10.37
CA GLN A 59 -2.64 -19.21 -10.64
C GLN A 59 -3.40 -19.55 -9.35
N MET A 60 -4.38 -18.71 -9.01
CA MET A 60 -5.22 -18.90 -7.83
C MET A 60 -6.67 -19.17 -8.27
N PRO A 61 -7.34 -20.22 -7.81
CA PRO A 61 -8.75 -20.43 -8.08
C PRO A 61 -9.61 -19.30 -7.56
N VAL A 62 -10.62 -18.87 -8.35
CA VAL A 62 -11.57 -17.82 -7.98
C VAL A 62 -12.97 -18.41 -7.91
N GLY A 63 -13.59 -18.34 -6.73
CA GLY A 63 -15.01 -18.64 -6.54
C GLY A 63 -15.82 -17.36 -6.40
N ILE A 64 -17.16 -17.47 -6.49
CA ILE A 64 -18.09 -16.35 -6.30
C ILE A 64 -18.98 -16.64 -5.10
N ALA A 65 -18.96 -15.73 -4.12
CA ALA A 65 -19.87 -15.73 -2.97
C ALA A 65 -20.99 -14.71 -3.18
N GLY A 66 -22.15 -14.95 -2.57
CA GLY A 66 -23.24 -14.00 -2.62
C GLY A 66 -24.59 -14.60 -3.05
N PRO A 67 -25.58 -13.72 -3.35
CA PRO A 67 -25.50 -12.26 -3.20
C PRO A 67 -25.44 -11.82 -1.73
N VAL A 68 -24.86 -10.64 -1.46
CA VAL A 68 -25.00 -9.94 -0.19
C VAL A 68 -25.76 -8.63 -0.39
N LYS A 69 -26.79 -8.39 0.40
CA LYS A 69 -27.53 -7.13 0.39
C LYS A 69 -26.82 -6.10 1.26
N ILE A 70 -26.47 -4.98 0.65
CA ILE A 70 -25.80 -3.86 1.30
C ILE A 70 -26.75 -2.64 1.33
N ASN A 71 -26.90 -2.03 2.50
CA ASN A 71 -27.63 -0.79 2.74
C ASN A 71 -26.62 0.25 3.26
N GLY A 72 -25.60 0.56 2.45
CA GLY A 72 -24.49 1.43 2.81
C GLY A 72 -24.65 2.85 2.30
N GLU A 73 -23.79 3.73 2.77
CA GLU A 73 -23.74 5.13 2.31
C GLU A 73 -23.25 5.25 0.87
N HIS A 74 -22.33 4.37 0.43
CA HIS A 74 -21.70 4.40 -0.88
C HIS A 74 -22.07 3.20 -1.76
N ALA A 75 -22.71 2.16 -1.20
CA ALA A 75 -23.16 0.99 -1.91
C ALA A 75 -24.56 0.59 -1.45
N GLN A 76 -25.50 0.44 -2.37
CA GLN A 76 -26.87 -0.02 -2.10
C GLN A 76 -27.27 -1.05 -3.13
N GLY A 77 -27.82 -2.19 -2.70
CA GLY A 77 -28.24 -3.25 -3.58
C GLY A 77 -27.71 -4.62 -3.19
N SER A 78 -27.76 -5.56 -4.14
CA SER A 78 -27.25 -6.93 -3.96
C SER A 78 -25.99 -7.14 -4.79
N PHE A 79 -24.94 -7.65 -4.15
CA PHE A 79 -23.61 -7.78 -4.76
C PHE A 79 -23.11 -9.22 -4.69
N TYR A 80 -22.41 -9.65 -5.73
CA TYR A 80 -21.63 -10.87 -5.77
C TYR A 80 -20.15 -10.54 -5.54
N VAL A 81 -19.46 -11.37 -4.75
CA VAL A 81 -18.08 -11.11 -4.33
C VAL A 81 -17.16 -12.23 -4.85
N PRO A 82 -16.21 -11.91 -5.76
CA PRO A 82 -15.20 -12.88 -6.16
C PRO A 82 -14.19 -13.07 -5.03
N LEU A 83 -13.84 -14.32 -4.73
CA LEU A 83 -12.88 -14.70 -3.70
C LEU A 83 -11.82 -15.61 -4.31
N ALA A 84 -10.57 -15.15 -4.35
CA ALA A 84 -9.41 -15.94 -4.73
C ALA A 84 -8.90 -16.71 -3.50
N THR A 85 -8.95 -18.04 -3.52
CA THR A 85 -8.58 -18.86 -2.37
C THR A 85 -8.22 -20.28 -2.75
N THR A 86 -7.36 -20.91 -1.93
CA THR A 86 -7.12 -22.36 -1.91
C THR A 86 -7.68 -23.03 -0.65
N GLU A 87 -8.36 -22.25 0.23
CA GLU A 87 -8.99 -22.79 1.43
C GLU A 87 -10.33 -23.46 1.07
N GLY A 88 -10.44 -24.73 1.39
CA GLY A 88 -11.67 -25.49 1.20
C GLY A 88 -12.83 -24.93 2.00
N THR A 89 -14.03 -24.90 1.40
CA THR A 89 -15.28 -24.41 1.98
C THR A 89 -15.35 -22.91 2.29
N LEU A 90 -14.30 -22.11 2.07
CA LEU A 90 -14.32 -20.67 2.36
C LEU A 90 -15.47 -19.95 1.63
N VAL A 91 -15.58 -20.12 0.31
CA VAL A 91 -16.62 -19.49 -0.51
C VAL A 91 -18.03 -19.89 -0.08
N ALA A 92 -18.21 -21.18 0.27
CA ALA A 92 -19.48 -21.68 0.78
C ALA A 92 -19.83 -21.09 2.15
N SER A 93 -18.83 -20.92 3.02
CA SER A 93 -18.99 -20.30 4.34
C SER A 93 -19.41 -18.82 4.23
N TYR A 94 -18.73 -18.06 3.36
CA TYR A 94 -19.13 -16.65 3.07
C TYR A 94 -20.55 -16.58 2.51
N SER A 95 -20.90 -17.41 1.53
CA SER A 95 -22.27 -17.42 0.95
C SER A 95 -23.33 -17.74 1.99
N ARG A 96 -23.04 -18.65 2.94
CA ARG A 96 -23.95 -18.95 4.04
C ARG A 96 -24.14 -17.75 4.96
N GLY A 97 -23.06 -17.04 5.34
CA GLY A 97 -23.13 -15.82 6.14
C GLY A 97 -23.89 -14.72 5.43
N MET A 98 -23.65 -14.52 4.13
CA MET A 98 -24.36 -13.53 3.32
C MET A 98 -25.87 -13.81 3.23
N ARG A 99 -26.28 -15.09 3.20
CA ARG A 99 -27.70 -15.46 3.23
C ARG A 99 -28.34 -15.02 4.56
N VAL A 100 -27.70 -15.27 5.69
CA VAL A 100 -28.20 -14.83 7.01
C VAL A 100 -28.30 -13.31 7.08
N ILE A 101 -27.29 -12.58 6.59
CA ILE A 101 -27.32 -11.11 6.48
C ILE A 101 -28.54 -10.64 5.68
N ASN A 102 -28.82 -11.29 4.55
CA ASN A 102 -29.96 -10.94 3.69
C ASN A 102 -31.31 -11.17 4.38
N GLU A 103 -31.46 -12.28 5.11
CA GLU A 103 -32.65 -12.60 5.91
C GLU A 103 -32.87 -11.56 7.04
N CYS A 104 -31.79 -10.97 7.56
CA CYS A 104 -31.84 -9.86 8.51
C CYS A 104 -32.06 -8.48 7.86
N GLY A 105 -32.33 -8.42 6.57
CA GLY A 105 -32.60 -7.17 5.83
C GLY A 105 -31.37 -6.53 5.17
N GLY A 106 -30.20 -7.13 5.27
CA GLY A 106 -28.94 -6.64 4.71
C GLY A 106 -28.03 -5.99 5.73
N VAL A 107 -26.78 -5.70 5.32
CA VAL A 107 -25.75 -5.06 6.17
C VAL A 107 -25.74 -3.54 5.95
N LYS A 108 -25.64 -2.77 7.03
CA LYS A 108 -25.36 -1.34 6.97
C LYS A 108 -23.85 -1.12 6.98
N THR A 109 -23.35 -0.30 6.05
CA THR A 109 -21.94 0.04 5.95
C THR A 109 -21.73 1.55 5.92
N THR A 110 -20.68 2.03 6.57
CA THR A 110 -20.24 3.42 6.56
C THR A 110 -18.74 3.49 6.34
N VAL A 111 -18.27 4.59 5.76
CA VAL A 111 -16.84 4.87 5.56
C VAL A 111 -16.44 6.00 6.51
N VAL A 112 -15.62 5.70 7.50
CA VAL A 112 -15.16 6.69 8.49
C VAL A 112 -13.96 7.44 7.96
N GLU A 113 -12.95 6.74 7.44
CA GLU A 113 -11.73 7.31 6.85
C GLU A 113 -11.25 6.44 5.67
N GLY A 114 -10.75 7.11 4.62
CA GLY A 114 -10.22 6.46 3.43
C GLY A 114 -8.81 6.96 3.08
N PHE A 115 -7.92 7.10 4.09
CA PHE A 115 -6.59 7.67 3.90
C PHE A 115 -5.49 6.64 4.17
N MET A 116 -4.41 6.70 3.38
CA MET A 116 -3.16 6.05 3.72
C MET A 116 -2.36 6.97 4.64
N GLN A 117 -1.80 6.41 5.70
CA GLN A 117 -1.23 7.17 6.81
C GLN A 117 0.23 6.86 7.06
N ARG A 118 0.98 7.88 7.51
CA ARG A 118 2.30 7.78 8.13
C ARG A 118 2.34 8.69 9.35
N ALA A 119 2.95 8.23 10.42
CA ALA A 119 2.95 8.94 11.70
C ALA A 119 4.37 9.13 12.28
N PRO A 120 5.25 9.91 11.63
CA PRO A 120 6.55 10.22 12.20
C PRO A 120 6.44 10.88 13.57
N ALA A 121 7.41 10.56 14.43
CA ALA A 121 7.55 11.12 15.77
C ALA A 121 8.70 12.14 15.79
N PHE A 122 8.43 13.36 16.22
CA PHE A 122 9.41 14.41 16.43
C PHE A 122 9.71 14.56 17.92
N ILE A 123 10.98 14.51 18.28
CA ILE A 123 11.45 14.51 19.67
C ILE A 123 12.20 15.80 19.95
N PHE A 124 11.81 16.46 21.02
CA PHE A 124 12.32 17.76 21.46
C PHE A 124 13.04 17.67 22.81
N LYS A 125 13.60 18.79 23.25
CA LYS A 125 14.21 18.91 24.56
C LYS A 125 13.17 18.80 25.68
N ASP A 126 12.02 19.46 25.51
CA ASP A 126 10.94 19.47 26.48
C ASP A 126 9.55 19.57 25.82
N ALA A 127 8.50 19.60 26.62
CA ALA A 127 7.12 19.62 26.20
C ALA A 127 6.65 20.98 25.61
N ARG A 128 7.33 22.07 25.93
CA ARG A 128 7.03 23.40 25.37
C ARG A 128 7.46 23.45 23.92
N ASP A 129 8.72 23.02 23.65
CA ASP A 129 9.23 22.92 22.29
C ASP A 129 8.33 22.02 21.43
N ALA A 130 7.85 20.87 21.97
CA ALA A 130 6.92 19.99 21.28
C ALA A 130 5.55 20.63 20.99
N ARG A 131 5.05 21.47 21.91
CA ARG A 131 3.81 22.23 21.71
C ARG A 131 3.98 23.28 20.62
N ASP A 132 5.04 24.08 20.72
CA ASP A 132 5.31 25.23 19.81
C ASP A 132 5.60 24.72 18.40
N PHE A 133 6.26 23.56 18.27
CA PHE A 133 6.39 22.84 17.01
C PHE A 133 5.04 22.47 16.40
N GLY A 134 4.08 22.01 17.21
CA GLY A 134 2.75 21.68 16.71
C GLY A 134 2.07 22.87 16.05
N GLN A 135 2.13 24.04 16.67
CA GLN A 135 1.58 25.28 16.10
C GLN A 135 2.30 25.65 14.80
N TRP A 136 3.63 25.56 14.80
CA TRP A 136 4.42 25.84 13.59
C TRP A 136 4.07 24.91 12.41
N VAL A 137 3.78 23.64 12.68
CA VAL A 137 3.32 22.68 11.65
C VAL A 137 1.99 23.11 11.06
N ASP A 138 1.03 23.55 11.88
CA ASP A 138 -0.26 24.05 11.41
C ASP A 138 -0.08 25.31 10.55
N ASP A 139 0.75 26.25 11.00
CA ASP A 139 1.04 27.50 10.28
C ASP A 139 1.76 27.27 8.95
N ASN A 140 2.52 26.17 8.82
CA ASN A 140 3.28 25.83 7.62
C ASN A 140 2.69 24.66 6.81
N PHE A 141 1.45 24.26 7.07
CA PHE A 141 0.83 23.10 6.44
C PHE A 141 0.91 23.11 4.90
N GLU A 142 0.61 24.24 4.26
CA GLU A 142 0.62 24.34 2.79
C GLU A 142 2.04 24.17 2.20
N ALA A 143 3.07 24.66 2.88
CA ALA A 143 4.45 24.45 2.46
C ALA A 143 4.87 22.97 2.62
N ILE A 144 4.51 22.35 3.73
CA ILE A 144 4.76 20.91 3.99
C ILE A 144 4.06 20.05 2.95
N LYS A 145 2.79 20.36 2.65
CA LYS A 145 1.98 19.69 1.63
C LYS A 145 2.60 19.83 0.24
N ALA A 146 3.00 21.04 -0.14
CA ALA A 146 3.64 21.28 -1.43
C ALA A 146 4.87 20.40 -1.62
N VAL A 147 5.74 20.28 -0.61
CA VAL A 147 6.93 19.44 -0.66
C VAL A 147 6.57 17.96 -0.72
N ALA A 148 5.65 17.48 0.11
CA ALA A 148 5.20 16.09 0.09
C ALA A 148 4.68 15.69 -1.30
N GLU A 149 3.89 16.55 -1.94
CA GLU A 149 3.26 16.31 -3.24
C GLU A 149 4.23 16.39 -4.43
N THR A 150 5.45 16.92 -4.27
CA THR A 150 6.48 16.86 -5.33
C THR A 150 6.93 15.45 -5.66
N THR A 151 6.75 14.51 -4.72
CA THR A 151 7.26 13.14 -4.85
C THR A 151 6.34 12.21 -5.63
N SER A 152 5.09 12.63 -5.90
CA SER A 152 4.09 11.82 -6.60
C SER A 152 3.02 12.73 -7.21
N SER A 153 2.59 12.42 -8.42
CA SER A 153 1.45 13.07 -9.08
C SER A 153 0.09 12.64 -8.50
N ILE A 154 0.06 11.48 -7.83
CA ILE A 154 -1.18 10.82 -7.34
C ILE A 154 -1.40 11.10 -5.85
N ALA A 155 -0.35 10.92 -5.02
CA ALA A 155 -0.48 11.14 -3.57
C ALA A 155 -0.81 12.60 -3.26
N LYS A 156 -1.90 12.82 -2.51
CA LYS A 156 -2.33 14.15 -2.07
C LYS A 156 -2.46 14.19 -0.55
N LEU A 157 -1.65 15.04 0.09
CA LEU A 157 -1.75 15.28 1.53
C LEU A 157 -3.02 16.09 1.83
N LYS A 158 -3.88 15.54 2.68
CA LYS A 158 -5.17 16.18 3.03
C LYS A 158 -5.09 16.97 4.32
N PHE A 159 -4.52 16.39 5.34
CA PHE A 159 -4.33 17.02 6.65
C PHE A 159 -3.30 16.25 7.47
N ILE A 160 -2.83 16.87 8.55
CA ILE A 160 -1.93 16.27 9.52
C ILE A 160 -2.62 16.28 10.89
N HIS A 161 -2.95 15.11 11.42
CA HIS A 161 -3.36 15.00 12.80
C HIS A 161 -2.13 15.02 13.71
N GLN A 162 -2.27 15.62 14.87
CA GLN A 162 -1.16 15.83 15.80
C GLN A 162 -1.48 15.33 17.21
N TRP A 163 -0.54 14.66 17.85
CA TRP A 163 -0.61 14.26 19.26
C TRP A 163 0.70 14.56 19.97
N SER A 164 0.60 14.97 21.25
CA SER A 164 1.74 15.17 22.13
C SER A 164 1.80 14.13 23.22
N VAL A 165 2.98 13.56 23.42
CA VAL A 165 3.29 12.71 24.56
C VAL A 165 4.58 13.21 25.17
N SER A 166 4.50 13.97 26.30
CA SER A 166 5.64 14.62 26.91
C SER A 166 6.39 15.51 25.91
N LYS A 167 7.66 15.22 25.64
CA LYS A 167 8.52 15.94 24.69
C LYS A 167 8.45 15.43 23.24
N THR A 168 7.53 14.53 22.94
CA THR A 168 7.36 13.96 21.61
C THR A 168 6.08 14.47 20.96
N ARG A 169 6.19 14.89 19.71
CA ARG A 169 5.05 15.25 18.85
C ARG A 169 4.92 14.23 17.73
N TYR A 170 3.77 13.57 17.65
CA TYR A 170 3.42 12.69 16.56
C TYR A 170 2.65 13.49 15.50
N LEU A 171 3.05 13.33 14.24
CA LEU A 171 2.39 13.94 13.09
C LEU A 171 1.83 12.82 12.20
N ARG A 172 0.52 12.58 12.25
CA ARG A 172 -0.11 11.62 11.34
C ARG A 172 -0.51 12.31 10.03
N PHE A 173 0.30 12.12 9.02
CA PHE A 173 0.04 12.56 7.66
C PHE A 173 -1.03 11.67 7.04
N ASN A 174 -2.07 12.25 6.44
CA ASN A 174 -3.19 11.54 5.85
C ASN A 174 -3.25 11.87 4.35
N TYR A 175 -3.06 10.84 3.52
CA TYR A 175 -2.98 10.97 2.07
C TYR A 175 -4.11 10.23 1.36
N THR A 176 -4.60 10.79 0.26
CA THR A 176 -5.30 10.01 -0.77
C THR A 176 -4.30 9.47 -1.77
N THR A 177 -4.50 8.25 -2.27
CA THR A 177 -3.53 7.52 -3.11
C THR A 177 -4.14 6.97 -4.40
N GLY A 178 -5.34 7.45 -4.80
CA GLY A 178 -6.08 6.87 -5.91
C GLY A 178 -6.44 5.40 -5.64
N ASP A 179 -6.30 4.55 -6.64
CA ASP A 179 -6.62 3.12 -6.53
C ASP A 179 -5.52 2.28 -5.88
N ALA A 180 -4.35 2.86 -5.63
CA ALA A 180 -3.24 2.17 -4.98
C ALA A 180 -3.37 2.18 -3.45
N ALA A 181 -2.93 1.11 -2.76
CA ALA A 181 -2.74 1.14 -1.31
C ALA A 181 -1.76 2.24 -0.89
N GLY A 182 -0.72 2.50 -1.68
CA GLY A 182 0.10 3.70 -1.62
C GLY A 182 1.18 3.71 -0.52
N GLN A 183 1.49 2.59 0.12
CA GLN A 183 2.45 2.53 1.24
C GLN A 183 3.82 3.16 0.92
N ASN A 184 4.44 2.75 -0.18
CA ASN A 184 5.76 3.26 -0.58
C ASN A 184 5.67 4.73 -1.03
N MET A 185 4.59 5.08 -1.74
CA MET A 185 4.31 6.43 -2.21
C MET A 185 4.23 7.43 -1.05
N VAL A 186 3.42 7.12 -0.04
CA VAL A 186 3.25 8.01 1.13
C VAL A 186 4.46 7.98 2.06
N GLY A 187 5.20 6.87 2.11
CA GLY A 187 6.49 6.79 2.82
C GLY A 187 7.49 7.79 2.25
N LYS A 188 7.67 7.81 0.92
CA LYS A 188 8.54 8.77 0.21
C LYS A 188 8.08 10.22 0.40
N ALA A 189 6.77 10.47 0.29
CA ALA A 189 6.20 11.81 0.46
C ALA A 189 6.40 12.34 1.90
N THR A 190 6.17 11.48 2.89
CA THR A 190 6.36 11.86 4.30
C THR A 190 7.84 12.07 4.64
N LEU A 191 8.76 11.26 4.08
CA LEU A 191 10.19 11.49 4.25
C LEU A 191 10.59 12.88 3.74
N ALA A 192 10.21 13.24 2.52
CA ALA A 192 10.51 14.56 1.96
C ALA A 192 9.94 15.70 2.83
N ALA A 193 8.71 15.54 3.33
CA ALA A 193 8.10 16.49 4.25
C ALA A 193 8.89 16.60 5.57
N CYS A 194 9.32 15.48 6.18
CA CYS A 194 10.09 15.48 7.42
C CYS A 194 11.47 16.14 7.26
N GLU A 195 12.16 15.89 6.14
CA GLU A 195 13.43 16.56 5.85
C GLU A 195 13.26 18.07 5.69
N TRP A 196 12.20 18.50 4.99
CA TRP A 196 11.88 19.91 4.86
C TRP A 196 11.54 20.55 6.21
N ILE A 197 10.70 19.91 7.03
CA ILE A 197 10.38 20.36 8.39
C ILE A 197 11.65 20.54 9.21
N LYS A 198 12.52 19.55 9.22
CA LYS A 198 13.78 19.58 9.96
C LYS A 198 14.70 20.72 9.51
N ALA A 199 14.72 21.02 8.23
CA ALA A 199 15.55 22.08 7.65
C ALA A 199 14.99 23.50 7.92
N ASN A 200 13.69 23.64 8.13
CA ASN A 200 13.02 24.95 8.23
C ASN A 200 12.52 25.29 9.64
N TYR A 201 12.35 24.29 10.52
CA TYR A 201 11.99 24.56 11.90
C TYR A 201 13.19 25.06 12.70
N PRO A 202 13.08 26.21 13.40
CA PRO A 202 14.25 26.87 14.02
C PRO A 202 14.82 26.13 15.22
N THR A 203 14.03 25.31 15.92
CA THR A 203 14.50 24.57 17.10
C THR A 203 15.00 23.19 16.70
N PRO A 204 16.21 22.78 17.13
CA PRO A 204 16.72 21.45 16.81
C PRO A 204 15.80 20.33 17.29
N CYS A 205 15.50 19.41 16.39
CA CYS A 205 14.71 18.23 16.69
C CYS A 205 15.29 16.98 16.02
N MET A 206 14.98 15.83 16.60
CA MET A 206 15.20 14.52 15.99
C MET A 206 13.84 13.96 15.57
N TYR A 207 13.77 13.26 14.43
CA TYR A 207 12.55 12.55 14.09
C TYR A 207 12.83 11.08 13.80
N LEU A 208 11.80 10.27 14.02
CA LEU A 208 11.73 8.85 13.65
C LEU A 208 10.61 8.71 12.62
N LEU A 209 10.96 8.24 11.42
CA LEU A 209 9.99 7.93 10.39
C LEU A 209 9.32 6.58 10.70
N SER A 210 7.99 6.50 10.56
CA SER A 210 7.24 5.25 10.75
C SER A 210 7.14 4.46 9.47
#